data_7615a4806264fd00b94758febb53c738
#
_entry.id   7615a4806264fd00b94758febb53c738
#
_cell.length_a   1.000
_cell.length_b   1.000
_cell.length_c   1.000
_cell.angle_alpha   90.00
_cell.angle_beta   90.00
_cell.angle_gamma   90.00
#
_symmetry.space_group_name_H-M   'P 1'
#
loop_
_entity.id
_entity.type
_entity.pdbx_description
1 polymer ?
#
loop_
_entity_poly.entity_id
_entity_poly.type
_entity_poly.pdbx_seq_one_letter_code
_entity_poly.pdbx_strand_id
1 'polypeptide(L)'
;MNQNAFKPPADVPVCRHTRDGIYIRHKDYFRKYLYSDLLWVKASGCYCDLYFRDKNRLTVAFSLSVVTSKLPADLFVRLHHSYVVSLYDIETFFGNTVRIAHQDF
;
A
#
# COMPACT_ATOMS: atom_id res chain seq x y z
N MET A 1 -8.35 -28.34 4.51
CA MET A 1 -7.49 -28.14 4.18
C MET A 1 -6.55 -27.76 4.99
N ASN A 2 -5.86 -27.55 4.72
CA ASN A 2 -4.78 -27.42 5.48
C ASN A 2 -4.27 -26.07 5.47
N GLN A 3 -4.49 -25.39 6.51
CA GLN A 3 -4.03 -24.11 6.60
C GLN A 3 -2.56 -24.05 6.68
N ASN A 4 -1.93 -25.14 6.76
CA ASN A 4 -0.48 -25.14 6.71
C ASN A 4 0.05 -24.92 5.32
N ALA A 5 -0.79 -24.85 4.34
CA ALA A 5 -0.35 -24.67 2.98
C ALA A 5 0.44 -23.39 2.80
N PHE A 6 0.10 -22.34 3.55
CA PHE A 6 0.85 -21.11 3.46
C PHE A 6 1.52 -20.81 4.80
N LYS A 7 2.80 -20.62 4.74
CA LYS A 7 3.55 -20.24 5.92
C LYS A 7 4.53 -19.15 5.50
N PRO A 8 4.38 -17.93 5.99
CA PRO A 8 5.27 -16.85 5.59
C PRO A 8 6.71 -17.18 5.95
N PRO A 9 7.67 -16.81 5.11
CA PRO A 9 9.07 -16.97 5.44
C PRO A 9 9.42 -16.24 6.72
N ALA A 10 10.31 -16.81 7.50
CA ALA A 10 10.69 -16.23 8.77
C ALA A 10 11.39 -14.88 8.62
N ASP A 11 11.99 -14.63 7.46
CA ASP A 11 12.68 -13.38 7.21
C ASP A 11 11.78 -12.26 6.74
N VAL A 12 10.47 -12.50 6.63
CA VAL A 12 9.53 -11.45 6.27
C VAL A 12 8.97 -10.86 7.55
N PRO A 13 9.38 -9.66 7.93
CA PRO A 13 9.02 -9.15 9.25
C PRO A 13 7.54 -8.82 9.35
N VAL A 14 6.97 -8.11 8.37
CA VAL A 14 5.59 -7.67 8.47
C VAL A 14 4.84 -7.68 7.16
N CYS A 15 5.53 -7.73 6.02
CA CYS A 15 4.83 -7.76 4.74
C CYS A 15 5.64 -8.49 3.69
N ARG A 16 4.93 -9.02 2.73
CA ARG A 16 5.51 -9.67 1.57
C ARG A 16 4.59 -9.40 0.39
N HIS A 17 5.17 -9.06 -0.75
CA HIS A 17 4.37 -8.75 -1.93
C HIS A 17 4.35 -9.93 -2.88
N THR A 18 3.29 -10.00 -3.66
CA THR A 18 3.11 -10.96 -4.73
C THR A 18 2.85 -10.17 -6.00
N ARG A 19 2.46 -10.87 -7.08
CA ARG A 19 2.20 -10.22 -8.35
C ARG A 19 1.03 -9.25 -8.27
N ASP A 20 -0.03 -9.60 -7.53
CA ASP A 20 -1.26 -8.83 -7.51
C ASP A 20 -1.58 -8.19 -6.17
N GLY A 21 -0.75 -8.38 -5.18
CA GLY A 21 -1.04 -7.83 -3.87
C GLY A 21 0.11 -7.95 -2.89
N ILE A 22 -0.16 -7.53 -1.68
CA ILE A 22 0.81 -7.52 -0.61
C ILE A 22 0.19 -8.17 0.60
N TYR A 23 0.96 -9.05 1.26
CA TYR A 23 0.56 -9.64 2.53
C TYR A 23 1.09 -8.76 3.63
N ILE A 24 0.22 -8.35 4.53
CA ILE A 24 0.60 -7.51 5.65
C ILE A 24 0.27 -8.27 6.93
N ARG A 25 1.25 -8.31 7.81
CA ARG A 25 1.08 -9.00 9.08
C ARG A 25 0.18 -8.21 10.01
N HIS A 26 -0.85 -8.88 10.51
CA HIS A 26 -1.61 -8.46 11.64
C HIS A 26 -1.11 -9.25 12.85
N LYS A 27 -1.70 -9.05 13.98
CA LYS A 27 -1.17 -9.62 15.22
C LYS A 27 -0.89 -11.11 15.13
N ASP A 28 -1.86 -11.89 14.65
CA ASP A 28 -1.77 -13.33 14.63
C ASP A 28 -1.81 -13.93 13.24
N TYR A 29 -1.88 -13.13 12.20
CA TYR A 29 -2.08 -13.64 10.86
C TYR A 29 -1.58 -12.65 9.83
N PHE A 30 -1.48 -13.12 8.58
CA PHE A 30 -1.19 -12.27 7.44
C PHE A 30 -2.45 -12.14 6.61
N ARG A 31 -2.73 -10.96 6.14
CA ARG A 31 -3.86 -10.72 5.27
C ARG A 31 -3.36 -10.13 3.96
N LYS A 32 -3.91 -10.62 2.85
CA LYS A 32 -3.56 -10.12 1.54
C LYS A 32 -4.41 -8.92 1.18
N TYR A 33 -3.75 -7.88 0.71
CA TYR A 33 -4.39 -6.68 0.19
C TYR A 33 -4.03 -6.55 -1.27
N LEU A 34 -5.02 -6.44 -2.14
CA LEU A 34 -4.78 -6.33 -3.57
C LEU A 34 -4.31 -4.93 -3.92
N TYR A 35 -3.36 -4.85 -4.85
CA TYR A 35 -2.90 -3.54 -5.31
C TYR A 35 -4.04 -2.75 -5.94
N SER A 36 -4.99 -3.44 -6.59
CA SER A 36 -6.13 -2.78 -7.21
C SER A 36 -7.06 -2.10 -6.21
N ASP A 37 -6.98 -2.49 -4.93
CA ASP A 37 -7.79 -1.88 -3.89
C ASP A 37 -7.08 -0.75 -3.17
N LEU A 38 -5.78 -0.62 -3.34
CA LEU A 38 -4.99 0.40 -2.66
C LEU A 38 -4.98 1.68 -3.49
N LEU A 39 -5.49 2.76 -2.92
CA LEU A 39 -5.59 4.03 -3.61
C LEU A 39 -4.35 4.89 -3.41
N TRP A 40 -3.97 5.11 -2.16
CA TRP A 40 -2.76 5.88 -1.85
C TRP A 40 -2.25 5.52 -0.47
N VAL A 41 -1.00 5.92 -0.23
CA VAL A 41 -0.32 5.74 1.05
C VAL A 41 0.15 7.11 1.52
N LYS A 42 -0.09 7.40 2.77
CA LYS A 42 0.32 8.67 3.39
C LYS A 42 1.29 8.41 4.51
N ALA A 43 2.40 9.13 4.50
CA ALA A 43 3.35 9.08 5.62
C ALA A 43 2.76 9.81 6.83
N SER A 44 2.91 9.22 7.99
CA SER A 44 2.40 9.77 9.24
C SER A 44 3.43 9.48 10.34
N GLY A 45 4.42 10.35 10.47
CA GLY A 45 5.50 10.12 11.41
C GLY A 45 6.29 8.88 11.06
N CYS A 46 6.38 7.95 12.02
CA CYS A 46 7.07 6.68 11.83
C CYS A 46 6.17 5.62 11.19
N TYR A 47 4.95 5.98 10.88
CA TYR A 47 3.94 5.05 10.35
C TYR A 47 3.53 5.48 8.96
N CYS A 48 2.83 4.59 8.28
CA CYS A 48 2.16 4.91 7.03
C CYS A 48 0.72 4.48 7.12
N ASP A 49 -0.16 5.29 6.54
CA ASP A 49 -1.57 4.97 6.42
C ASP A 49 -1.85 4.56 4.99
N LEU A 50 -2.39 3.36 4.80
CA LEU A 50 -2.79 2.85 3.51
C LEU A 50 -4.28 3.04 3.37
N TYR A 51 -4.70 3.72 2.29
CA TYR A 51 -6.10 4.02 2.05
C TYR A 51 -6.62 3.16 0.92
N PHE A 52 -7.69 2.44 1.20
CA PHE A 52 -8.24 1.45 0.28
C PHE A 52 -9.57 1.92 -0.33
N ARG A 53 -9.92 1.29 -1.43
CA ARG A 53 -11.10 1.65 -2.22
C ARG A 53 -12.40 1.53 -1.41
N ASP A 54 -12.46 0.60 -0.49
CA ASP A 54 -13.62 0.39 0.37
C ASP A 54 -13.66 1.35 1.56
N LYS A 55 -12.82 2.38 1.53
CA LYS A 55 -12.72 3.39 2.57
C LYS A 55 -12.08 2.90 3.86
N ASN A 56 -11.56 1.71 3.87
CA ASN A 56 -10.78 1.23 4.99
C ASN A 56 -9.40 1.87 4.97
N ARG A 57 -8.83 2.02 6.14
CA ARG A 57 -7.49 2.54 6.31
C ARG A 57 -6.71 1.60 7.19
N LEU A 58 -5.49 1.30 6.79
CA LEU A 58 -4.60 0.44 7.55
C LEU A 58 -3.34 1.22 7.88
N THR A 59 -2.96 1.25 9.14
CA THR A 59 -1.72 1.89 9.57
C THR A 59 -0.66 0.83 9.79
N VAL A 60 0.49 1.02 9.18
CA VAL A 60 1.62 0.10 9.32
C VAL A 60 2.83 0.84 9.88
N ALA A 61 3.63 0.13 10.66
CA ALA A 61 4.79 0.72 11.34
C ALA A 61 6.03 0.67 10.45
N PHE A 62 5.93 1.27 9.26
CA PHE A 62 7.01 1.37 8.31
C PHE A 62 7.09 2.78 7.78
N SER A 63 8.28 3.19 7.39
CA SER A 63 8.44 4.45 6.70
C SER A 63 7.85 4.36 5.29
N LEU A 64 7.55 5.50 4.69
CA LEU A 64 7.04 5.54 3.33
C LEU A 64 8.03 4.94 2.34
N SER A 65 9.33 5.16 2.56
CA SER A 65 10.35 4.58 1.69
C SER A 65 10.32 3.05 1.71
N VAL A 66 10.13 2.47 2.88
CA VAL A 66 10.05 1.02 3.01
C VAL A 66 8.80 0.51 2.32
N VAL A 67 7.66 1.15 2.54
CA VAL A 67 6.41 0.74 1.90
C VAL A 67 6.55 0.86 0.38
N THR A 68 7.09 1.97 -0.09
CA THR A 68 7.28 2.19 -1.52
C THR A 68 8.13 1.11 -2.15
N SER A 69 9.17 0.66 -1.45
CA SER A 69 10.06 -0.38 -1.98
C SER A 69 9.37 -1.73 -2.14
N LYS A 70 8.23 -1.92 -1.47
CA LYS A 70 7.48 -3.16 -1.54
C LYS A 70 6.31 -3.11 -2.51
N LEU A 71 6.04 -1.96 -3.07
CA LEU A 71 4.96 -1.78 -4.05
C LEU A 71 5.54 -1.77 -5.46
N PRO A 72 4.81 -2.30 -6.45
CA PRO A 72 5.29 -2.30 -7.83
C PRO A 72 5.46 -0.89 -8.36
N ALA A 73 6.63 -0.60 -8.90
CA ALA A 73 6.94 0.74 -9.38
C ALA A 73 6.13 1.13 -10.62
N ASP A 74 5.61 0.14 -11.34
CA ASP A 74 4.76 0.40 -12.51
C ASP A 74 3.30 0.65 -12.14
N LEU A 75 2.92 0.43 -10.90
CA LEU A 75 1.54 0.64 -10.43
C LEU A 75 1.41 1.81 -9.46
N PHE A 76 2.49 2.17 -8.80
CA PHE A 76 2.46 3.20 -7.76
C PHE A 76 3.60 4.18 -7.97
N VAL A 77 3.31 5.45 -7.75
CA VAL A 77 4.31 6.50 -7.90
C VAL A 77 4.33 7.40 -6.68
N ARG A 78 5.53 7.76 -6.26
CA ARG A 78 5.71 8.68 -5.16
C ARG A 78 5.67 10.10 -5.70
N LEU A 79 4.59 10.80 -5.43
CA LEU A 79 4.38 12.16 -5.92
C LEU A 79 4.99 13.20 -5.01
N HIS A 80 5.17 12.84 -3.75
CA HIS A 80 5.54 13.78 -2.72
C HIS A 80 6.29 13.00 -1.66
N HIS A 81 7.08 13.66 -0.83
CA HIS A 81 7.79 12.93 0.21
C HIS A 81 6.83 12.29 1.23
N SER A 82 5.57 12.70 1.23
CA SER A 82 4.54 12.16 2.14
C SER A 82 3.53 11.26 1.48
N TYR A 83 3.51 11.14 0.14
CA TYR A 83 2.45 10.41 -0.55
C TYR A 83 2.93 9.53 -1.67
N VAL A 84 2.36 8.32 -1.75
CA VAL A 84 2.48 7.42 -2.89
C VAL A 84 1.06 7.15 -3.37
N VAL A 85 0.83 7.18 -4.67
CA VAL A 85 -0.50 7.01 -5.24
C VAL A 85 -0.52 5.92 -6.29
N SER A 86 -1.71 5.33 -6.47
CA SER A 86 -1.93 4.33 -7.51
C SER A 86 -2.09 5.01 -8.86
N LEU A 87 -1.28 4.58 -9.83
CA LEU A 87 -1.36 5.15 -11.18
C LEU A 87 -2.69 4.86 -11.84
N TYR A 88 -3.31 3.73 -11.53
CA TYR A 88 -4.59 3.38 -12.14
C TYR A 88 -5.75 4.23 -11.65
N ASP A 89 -5.58 4.88 -10.51
CA ASP A 89 -6.67 5.61 -9.89
C ASP A 89 -6.54 7.12 -10.05
N ILE A 90 -5.57 7.57 -10.81
CA ILE A 90 -5.42 8.99 -11.09
C ILE A 90 -6.52 9.41 -12.05
N GLU A 91 -7.40 10.27 -11.56
CA GLU A 91 -8.51 10.77 -12.37
C GLU A 91 -8.08 11.92 -13.26
N THR A 92 -7.24 12.80 -12.72
CA THR A 92 -6.90 14.04 -13.41
C THR A 92 -5.51 14.48 -13.01
N PHE A 93 -4.77 14.99 -14.00
CA PHE A 93 -3.57 15.77 -13.75
C PHE A 93 -3.91 17.22 -14.01
N PHE A 94 -3.48 18.10 -13.13
CA PHE A 94 -3.75 19.50 -13.32
C PHE A 94 -2.62 20.31 -12.69
N GLY A 95 -1.74 20.84 -13.52
CA GLY A 95 -0.56 21.52 -13.03
C GLY A 95 0.28 20.56 -12.18
N ASN A 96 0.46 20.90 -10.91
CA ASN A 96 1.19 20.05 -9.96
C ASN A 96 0.27 19.18 -9.11
N THR A 97 -1.01 19.15 -9.47
CA THR A 97 -2.03 18.47 -8.68
C THR A 97 -2.47 17.20 -9.38
N VAL A 98 -2.62 16.13 -8.61
CA VAL A 98 -3.15 14.87 -9.08
C VAL A 98 -4.40 14.58 -8.27
N ARG A 99 -5.48 14.19 -8.93
CA ARG A 99 -6.72 13.87 -8.26
C ARG A 99 -7.01 12.39 -8.30
N ILE A 100 -7.28 11.82 -7.12
CA ILE A 100 -7.64 10.42 -6.97
C ILE A 100 -8.83 10.36 -6.02
N ALA A 101 -9.92 9.73 -6.44
CA ALA A 101 -11.11 9.54 -5.62
C ALA A 101 -11.59 10.86 -5.01
N HIS A 102 -11.57 11.93 -5.81
CA HIS A 102 -11.98 13.28 -5.42
C HIS A 102 -11.07 13.93 -4.38
N GLN A 103 -9.88 13.37 -4.18
CA GLN A 103 -8.87 13.92 -3.28
C GLN A 103 -7.72 14.47 -4.12
N ASP A 104 -7.25 15.66 -3.79
CA ASP A 104 -6.14 16.28 -4.52
C ASP A 104 -4.83 16.05 -3.78
N PHE A 105 -3.80 15.76 -4.53
CA PHE A 105 -2.45 15.55 -4.01
C PHE A 105 -1.44 16.48 -4.65
#